data_4a8c7f39b2bfe79996804adcf651ee1b
#
_entry.id   4a8c7f39b2bfe79996804adcf651ee1b
#
_cell.length_a   1.000
_cell.length_b   1.000
_cell.length_c   1.000
_cell.angle_alpha   90.00
_cell.angle_beta   90.00
_cell.angle_gamma   90.00
#
_symmetry.space_group_name_H-M   'P 1'
#
loop_
_entity.id
_entity.type
_entity.pdbx_description
1 polymer ?
#
loop_
_entity_poly.entity_id
_entity_poly.type
_entity_poly.pdbx_seq_one_letter_code
_entity_poly.pdbx_strand_id
1 'polypeptide(L)'
;MRLTRTRAACIVAGALAISAPTWSLAQRTLPAETKVEPGSPEAGFAPTAYAEPLAEFHHDVRELDAAHVKMAEVAERKASTRVQGFAKQVRLQFSGGPSSLKGASNDQGVPIVGTVPLTREHQTLVEQLQASGADVDRLFVDYEILVLKDSLGLVETYATGGTEARLRQAAAEAVSAQKILLGTARTLQKP
;
A
#
# COMPACT_ATOMS: atom_id res chain seq x y z
N MET A 1 36.40 -52.82 -22.91
CA MET A 1 35.12 -52.42 -23.57
C MET A 1 34.59 -51.19 -22.90
N ARG A 2 34.77 -50.02 -23.55
CA ARG A 2 34.27 -48.70 -23.03
C ARG A 2 33.01 -48.34 -23.80
N LEU A 3 31.89 -48.16 -23.11
CA LEU A 3 30.64 -47.62 -23.66
C LEU A 3 30.49 -46.20 -23.18
N THR A 4 30.71 -45.24 -24.05
CA THR A 4 30.39 -43.83 -23.90
C THR A 4 28.91 -43.63 -24.22
N ARG A 5 28.12 -43.18 -23.24
CA ARG A 5 26.73 -42.71 -23.44
C ARG A 5 26.72 -41.18 -23.53
N THR A 6 26.55 -40.69 -24.72
CA THR A 6 26.27 -39.30 -25.05
C THR A 6 24.83 -38.95 -24.61
N ARG A 7 24.66 -38.02 -23.69
CA ARG A 7 23.33 -37.43 -23.34
C ARG A 7 23.17 -36.12 -24.12
N ALA A 8 22.24 -36.14 -25.06
CA ALA A 8 21.78 -34.96 -25.75
C ALA A 8 20.92 -34.10 -24.77
N ALA A 9 21.34 -32.85 -24.55
CA ALA A 9 20.56 -31.85 -23.82
C ALA A 9 19.62 -31.14 -24.81
N CYS A 10 18.32 -31.35 -24.68
CA CYS A 10 17.32 -30.52 -25.32
C CYS A 10 17.14 -29.22 -24.51
N ILE A 11 17.63 -28.13 -25.08
CA ILE A 11 17.33 -26.78 -24.58
C ILE A 11 15.98 -26.38 -25.17
N VAL A 12 14.94 -26.36 -24.34
CA VAL A 12 13.65 -25.75 -24.70
C VAL A 12 13.70 -24.27 -24.27
N ALA A 13 13.93 -23.40 -25.25
CA ALA A 13 13.82 -21.95 -25.07
C ALA A 13 12.33 -21.59 -25.06
N GLY A 14 11.74 -21.48 -23.88
CA GLY A 14 10.41 -20.89 -23.68
C GLY A 14 10.52 -19.39 -23.61
N ALA A 15 10.17 -18.68 -24.69
CA ALA A 15 10.00 -17.24 -24.69
C ALA A 15 8.69 -16.89 -23.94
N LEU A 16 8.80 -16.46 -22.69
CA LEU A 16 7.70 -15.86 -21.95
C LEU A 16 7.55 -14.42 -22.42
N ALA A 17 6.55 -14.17 -23.27
CA ALA A 17 6.09 -12.83 -23.58
C ALA A 17 5.43 -12.23 -22.33
N ILE A 18 6.12 -11.33 -21.64
CA ILE A 18 5.57 -10.53 -20.54
C ILE A 18 4.73 -9.45 -21.19
N SER A 19 3.42 -9.67 -21.27
CA SER A 19 2.44 -8.64 -21.59
C SER A 19 2.35 -7.69 -20.39
N ALA A 20 2.94 -6.50 -20.49
CA ALA A 20 2.74 -5.44 -19.51
C ALA A 20 1.26 -5.01 -19.56
N PRO A 21 0.56 -4.93 -18.41
CA PRO A 21 -0.75 -4.34 -18.37
C PRO A 21 -0.62 -2.84 -18.65
N THR A 22 -1.16 -2.39 -19.78
CA THR A 22 -1.36 -0.98 -20.07
C THR A 22 -2.43 -0.45 -19.11
N TRP A 23 -2.00 0.29 -18.12
CA TRP A 23 -2.89 1.03 -17.22
C TRP A 23 -3.61 2.10 -18.06
N SER A 24 -4.86 1.82 -18.40
CA SER A 24 -5.75 2.81 -19.00
C SER A 24 -6.15 3.80 -17.91
N LEU A 25 -5.43 4.93 -17.88
CA LEU A 25 -5.90 6.12 -17.19
C LEU A 25 -7.25 6.50 -17.83
N ALA A 26 -8.34 6.19 -17.12
CA ALA A 26 -9.65 6.70 -17.46
C ALA A 26 -9.56 8.22 -17.44
N GLN A 27 -9.49 8.82 -18.64
CA GLN A 27 -9.58 10.27 -18.81
C GLN A 27 -10.96 10.71 -18.33
N ARG A 28 -11.00 11.21 -17.11
CA ARG A 28 -12.14 11.96 -16.59
C ARG A 28 -12.26 13.22 -17.44
N THR A 29 -13.23 13.26 -18.34
CA THR A 29 -13.59 14.43 -19.12
C THR A 29 -13.85 15.59 -18.20
N LEU A 30 -13.00 16.62 -18.29
CA LEU A 30 -13.20 17.90 -17.63
C LEU A 30 -14.48 18.57 -18.20
N PRO A 31 -15.30 19.17 -17.37
CA PRO A 31 -16.40 20.00 -17.85
C PRO A 31 -15.85 21.26 -18.54
N ALA A 32 -16.60 21.72 -19.56
CA ALA A 32 -16.24 22.80 -20.48
C ALA A 32 -15.84 24.10 -19.75
N GLU A 33 -14.87 24.78 -20.37
CA GLU A 33 -14.36 26.09 -19.99
C GLU A 33 -15.46 27.12 -19.73
N THR A 34 -15.53 27.59 -18.48
CA THR A 34 -16.28 28.78 -18.14
C THR A 34 -15.40 30.00 -18.44
N LYS A 35 -15.87 30.83 -19.37
CA LYS A 35 -15.25 32.07 -19.81
C LYS A 35 -15.07 33.02 -18.60
N VAL A 36 -13.83 33.25 -18.18
CA VAL A 36 -13.50 34.16 -17.07
C VAL A 36 -13.46 35.59 -17.60
N GLU A 37 -14.30 36.47 -17.06
CA GLU A 37 -14.21 37.90 -17.31
C GLU A 37 -13.01 38.52 -16.57
N PRO A 38 -12.27 39.45 -17.17
CA PRO A 38 -11.14 40.13 -16.53
C PRO A 38 -11.63 41.21 -15.57
N GLY A 39 -11.52 40.99 -14.25
CA GLY A 39 -11.79 42.08 -13.31
C GLY A 39 -12.11 41.72 -11.86
N SER A 40 -11.86 40.52 -11.37
CA SER A 40 -12.01 40.24 -9.93
C SER A 40 -10.65 40.23 -9.23
N PRO A 41 -10.49 40.87 -8.04
CA PRO A 41 -9.25 40.82 -7.28
C PRO A 41 -8.98 39.39 -6.86
N GLU A 42 -7.72 38.98 -6.93
CA GLU A 42 -7.19 37.68 -6.62
C GLU A 42 -7.77 37.12 -5.31
N ALA A 43 -8.82 36.32 -5.43
CA ALA A 43 -9.13 35.34 -4.42
C ALA A 43 -8.02 34.30 -4.50
N GLY A 44 -7.09 34.33 -3.54
CA GLY A 44 -6.02 33.37 -3.45
C GLY A 44 -6.59 31.96 -3.64
N PHE A 45 -6.00 31.22 -4.58
CA PHE A 45 -6.30 29.81 -4.77
C PHE A 45 -6.01 29.07 -3.46
N ALA A 46 -7.01 28.98 -2.60
CA ALA A 46 -7.02 27.93 -1.62
C ALA A 46 -7.09 26.63 -2.43
N PRO A 47 -6.14 25.69 -2.27
CA PRO A 47 -6.29 24.39 -2.87
C PRO A 47 -7.64 23.86 -2.41
N THR A 48 -8.57 23.65 -3.35
CA THR A 48 -9.78 22.89 -3.09
C THR A 48 -9.31 21.48 -2.75
N ALA A 49 -9.00 21.28 -1.47
CA ALA A 49 -8.79 19.98 -0.93
C ALA A 49 -10.11 19.22 -1.19
N TYR A 50 -10.07 18.26 -2.12
CA TYR A 50 -11.10 17.24 -2.21
C TYR A 50 -11.03 16.48 -0.90
N ALA A 51 -11.80 16.94 0.09
CA ALA A 51 -11.94 16.23 1.34
C ALA A 51 -12.68 14.95 1.02
N GLU A 52 -11.95 13.86 1.05
CA GLU A 52 -12.52 12.53 0.97
C GLU A 52 -13.58 12.39 2.08
N PRO A 53 -14.82 11.95 1.77
CA PRO A 53 -15.83 11.77 2.79
C PRO A 53 -15.28 10.90 3.94
N LEU A 54 -15.55 11.30 5.16
CA LEU A 54 -15.04 10.60 6.36
C LEU A 54 -15.29 9.08 6.33
N ALA A 55 -16.47 8.67 5.82
CA ALA A 55 -16.82 7.26 5.70
C ALA A 55 -15.95 6.50 4.69
N GLU A 56 -15.58 7.14 3.57
CA GLU A 56 -14.71 6.59 2.55
C GLU A 56 -13.28 6.45 3.09
N PHE A 57 -12.75 7.49 3.70
CA PHE A 57 -11.46 7.43 4.38
C PHE A 57 -11.40 6.29 5.42
N HIS A 58 -12.44 6.16 6.27
CA HIS A 58 -12.50 5.06 7.24
C HIS A 58 -12.57 3.68 6.57
N HIS A 59 -13.26 3.58 5.43
CA HIS A 59 -13.32 2.33 4.67
C HIS A 59 -11.94 1.97 4.13
N ASP A 60 -11.28 2.91 3.45
CA ASP A 60 -10.02 2.68 2.77
C ASP A 60 -8.86 2.41 3.74
N VAL A 61 -8.81 3.14 4.87
CA VAL A 61 -7.85 2.84 5.93
C VAL A 61 -8.01 1.39 6.45
N ARG A 62 -9.26 0.94 6.69
CA ARG A 62 -9.50 -0.43 7.20
C ARG A 62 -9.12 -1.50 6.18
N GLU A 63 -9.35 -1.23 4.91
CA GLU A 63 -9.01 -2.15 3.82
C GLU A 63 -7.48 -2.27 3.68
N LEU A 64 -6.77 -1.14 3.64
CA LEU A 64 -5.30 -1.11 3.58
C LEU A 64 -4.66 -1.73 4.83
N ASP A 65 -5.16 -1.41 6.03
CA ASP A 65 -4.70 -2.03 7.28
C ASP A 65 -4.85 -3.57 7.21
N ALA A 66 -5.99 -4.06 6.70
CA ALA A 66 -6.23 -5.48 6.55
C ALA A 66 -5.28 -6.13 5.55
N ALA A 67 -4.95 -5.45 4.44
CA ALA A 67 -3.99 -5.91 3.44
C ALA A 67 -2.59 -6.07 4.05
N HIS A 68 -2.09 -5.02 4.72
CA HIS A 68 -0.80 -5.05 5.42
C HIS A 68 -0.72 -6.20 6.43
N VAL A 69 -1.75 -6.34 7.28
CA VAL A 69 -1.78 -7.39 8.30
C VAL A 69 -1.76 -8.78 7.66
N LYS A 70 -2.58 -9.02 6.62
CA LYS A 70 -2.64 -10.33 5.95
C LYS A 70 -1.33 -10.71 5.25
N MET A 71 -0.68 -9.78 4.57
CA MET A 71 0.62 -10.01 3.96
C MET A 71 1.69 -10.28 5.02
N ALA A 72 1.72 -9.49 6.10
CA ALA A 72 2.66 -9.65 7.20
C ALA A 72 2.50 -11.01 7.89
N GLU A 73 1.26 -11.49 8.12
CA GLU A 73 1.00 -12.83 8.66
C GLU A 73 1.58 -13.95 7.79
N VAL A 74 1.56 -13.81 6.47
CA VAL A 74 2.19 -14.79 5.57
C VAL A 74 3.71 -14.75 5.70
N ALA A 75 4.30 -13.54 5.68
CA ALA A 75 5.73 -13.36 5.79
C ALA A 75 6.29 -13.83 7.16
N GLU A 76 5.58 -13.60 8.25
CA GLU A 76 5.98 -14.10 9.58
C GLU A 76 6.10 -15.64 9.63
N ARG A 77 5.33 -16.35 8.81
CA ARG A 77 5.38 -17.83 8.77
C ARG A 77 6.39 -18.39 7.79
N LYS A 78 6.70 -17.67 6.71
CA LYS A 78 7.41 -18.25 5.56
C LYS A 78 8.74 -17.57 5.23
N ALA A 79 8.92 -16.30 5.60
CA ALA A 79 10.07 -15.51 5.19
C ALA A 79 11.32 -15.81 6.04
N SER A 80 12.46 -15.29 5.62
CA SER A 80 13.69 -15.32 6.41
C SER A 80 13.55 -14.52 7.71
N THR A 81 14.37 -14.81 8.71
CA THR A 81 14.35 -14.13 10.03
C THR A 81 14.42 -12.60 9.90
N ARG A 82 15.20 -12.09 8.93
CA ARG A 82 15.33 -10.65 8.66
C ARG A 82 14.00 -10.05 8.23
N VAL A 83 13.32 -10.70 7.29
CA VAL A 83 12.03 -10.23 6.75
C VAL A 83 10.89 -10.48 7.72
N GLN A 84 10.91 -11.58 8.49
CA GLN A 84 9.97 -11.82 9.60
C GLN A 84 9.99 -10.68 10.63
N GLY A 85 11.19 -10.16 10.95
CA GLY A 85 11.33 -9.01 11.86
C GLY A 85 10.61 -7.75 11.34
N PHE A 86 10.74 -7.48 10.05
CA PHE A 86 10.02 -6.38 9.39
C PHE A 86 8.50 -6.65 9.32
N ALA A 87 8.09 -7.87 8.96
CA ALA A 87 6.67 -8.25 8.91
C ALA A 87 5.98 -8.05 10.27
N LYS A 88 6.64 -8.38 11.39
CA LYS A 88 6.13 -8.10 12.74
C LYS A 88 5.92 -6.60 12.98
N GLN A 89 6.85 -5.76 12.53
CA GLN A 89 6.69 -4.30 12.65
C GLN A 89 5.49 -3.80 11.85
N VAL A 90 5.35 -4.26 10.59
CA VAL A 90 4.19 -3.96 9.73
C VAL A 90 2.89 -4.38 10.43
N ARG A 91 2.80 -5.62 10.86
CA ARG A 91 1.60 -6.12 11.55
C ARG A 91 1.25 -5.30 12.78
N LEU A 92 2.22 -4.96 13.63
CA LEU A 92 1.98 -4.11 14.82
C LEU A 92 1.48 -2.72 14.44
N GLN A 93 2.05 -2.12 13.39
CA GLN A 93 1.63 -0.79 12.92
C GLN A 93 0.19 -0.78 12.44
N PHE A 94 -0.26 -1.80 11.69
CA PHE A 94 -1.57 -1.81 11.03
C PHE A 94 -2.66 -2.62 11.75
N SER A 95 -2.32 -3.36 12.83
CA SER A 95 -3.33 -4.07 13.64
C SER A 95 -4.02 -3.23 14.72
N GLY A 96 -3.70 -1.93 14.81
CA GLY A 96 -4.27 -1.04 15.82
C GLY A 96 -3.40 -0.84 17.06
N GLY A 97 -2.08 -1.04 16.93
CA GLY A 97 -1.11 -0.68 17.97
C GLY A 97 -1.04 0.83 18.24
N PRO A 98 -0.41 1.27 19.34
CA PRO A 98 -0.40 2.69 19.76
C PRO A 98 0.15 3.66 18.70
N SER A 99 1.08 3.22 17.86
CA SER A 99 1.67 4.03 16.78
C SER A 99 0.92 3.93 15.44
N SER A 100 -0.17 3.15 15.37
CA SER A 100 -1.00 3.05 14.17
C SER A 100 -1.96 4.24 14.04
N LEU A 101 -2.42 4.52 12.82
CA LEU A 101 -3.49 5.51 12.62
C LEU A 101 -4.74 5.16 13.44
N LYS A 102 -5.09 3.87 13.49
CA LYS A 102 -6.21 3.37 14.28
C LYS A 102 -6.00 3.59 15.79
N GLY A 103 -4.79 3.36 16.30
CA GLY A 103 -4.43 3.66 17.69
C GLY A 103 -4.52 5.15 17.97
N ALA A 104 -3.85 5.97 17.16
CA ALA A 104 -3.88 7.43 17.28
C ALA A 104 -5.31 8.01 17.17
N SER A 105 -6.15 7.46 16.27
CA SER A 105 -7.55 7.86 16.13
C SER A 105 -8.37 7.54 17.37
N ASN A 106 -8.14 6.38 17.99
CA ASN A 106 -8.78 6.01 19.26
C ASN A 106 -8.40 7.01 20.38
N ASP A 107 -7.12 7.37 20.47
CA ASP A 107 -6.63 8.33 21.47
C ASP A 107 -7.20 9.74 21.25
N GLN A 108 -7.48 10.09 19.99
CA GLN A 108 -8.14 11.34 19.61
C GLN A 108 -9.69 11.31 19.81
N GLY A 109 -10.25 10.17 20.17
CA GLY A 109 -11.69 9.99 20.35
C GLY A 109 -12.49 9.93 19.05
N VAL A 110 -11.85 9.55 17.94
CA VAL A 110 -12.47 9.35 16.61
C VAL A 110 -12.11 7.95 16.10
N PRO A 111 -12.64 6.89 16.72
CA PRO A 111 -12.17 5.52 16.46
C PRO A 111 -12.49 5.05 15.04
N ILE A 112 -11.50 4.44 14.40
CA ILE A 112 -11.66 3.67 13.17
C ILE A 112 -11.97 2.23 13.56
N VAL A 113 -13.24 1.82 13.47
CA VAL A 113 -13.73 0.53 13.97
C VAL A 113 -14.22 -0.39 12.85
N GLY A 114 -14.22 -1.68 13.13
CA GLY A 114 -14.71 -2.72 12.24
C GLY A 114 -13.65 -3.27 11.29
N THR A 115 -14.08 -4.20 10.45
CA THR A 115 -13.27 -4.83 9.40
C THR A 115 -13.98 -4.71 8.07
N VAL A 116 -13.22 -4.65 6.98
CA VAL A 116 -13.74 -4.68 5.62
C VAL A 116 -13.06 -5.82 4.86
N PRO A 117 -13.71 -6.41 3.84
CA PRO A 117 -13.06 -7.37 2.98
C PRO A 117 -11.95 -6.70 2.19
N LEU A 118 -10.89 -7.45 1.86
CA LEU A 118 -9.86 -6.98 0.94
C LEU A 118 -10.46 -6.73 -0.45
N THR A 119 -9.93 -5.73 -1.14
CA THR A 119 -10.14 -5.58 -2.58
C THR A 119 -9.64 -6.83 -3.31
N ARG A 120 -10.14 -7.06 -4.53
CA ARG A 120 -9.67 -8.19 -5.35
C ARG A 120 -8.16 -8.09 -5.63
N GLU A 121 -7.66 -6.89 -5.78
CA GLU A 121 -6.23 -6.63 -5.99
C GLU A 121 -5.41 -7.09 -4.79
N HIS A 122 -5.71 -6.60 -3.60
CA HIS A 122 -4.99 -6.96 -2.38
C HIS A 122 -5.15 -8.45 -2.03
N GLN A 123 -6.33 -9.02 -2.27
CA GLN A 123 -6.52 -10.47 -2.12
C GLN A 123 -5.57 -11.26 -3.03
N THR A 124 -5.41 -10.83 -4.28
CA THR A 124 -4.49 -11.46 -5.25
C THR A 124 -3.04 -11.38 -4.76
N LEU A 125 -2.59 -10.24 -4.21
CA LEU A 125 -1.24 -10.11 -3.63
C LEU A 125 -1.01 -11.10 -2.48
N VAL A 126 -1.98 -11.22 -1.57
CA VAL A 126 -1.91 -12.18 -0.46
C VAL A 126 -1.85 -13.62 -0.97
N GLU A 127 -2.68 -13.98 -1.95
CA GLU A 127 -2.69 -15.33 -2.54
C GLU A 127 -1.36 -15.65 -3.24
N GLN A 128 -0.81 -14.74 -4.02
CA GLN A 128 0.50 -14.89 -4.65
C GLN A 128 1.61 -15.07 -3.61
N LEU A 129 1.58 -14.29 -2.54
CA LEU A 129 2.53 -14.42 -1.44
C LEU A 129 2.37 -15.76 -0.71
N GLN A 130 1.14 -16.25 -0.53
CA GLN A 130 0.88 -17.57 0.04
C GLN A 130 1.39 -18.71 -0.85
N ALA A 131 1.28 -18.57 -2.16
CA ALA A 131 1.74 -19.54 -3.13
C ALA A 131 3.27 -19.48 -3.35
N SER A 132 3.94 -18.37 -2.98
CA SER A 132 5.37 -18.19 -3.17
C SER A 132 6.18 -19.19 -2.33
N GLY A 133 7.19 -19.78 -2.94
CA GLY A 133 8.17 -20.64 -2.26
C GLY A 133 9.37 -19.83 -1.75
N ALA A 134 10.53 -20.01 -2.40
CA ALA A 134 11.78 -19.32 -2.04
C ALA A 134 11.75 -17.80 -2.29
N ASP A 135 10.82 -17.30 -3.08
CA ASP A 135 10.69 -15.87 -3.42
C ASP A 135 9.91 -15.05 -2.39
N VAL A 136 9.45 -15.63 -1.29
CA VAL A 136 8.58 -14.99 -0.32
C VAL A 136 9.16 -13.68 0.23
N ASP A 137 10.46 -13.63 0.51
CA ASP A 137 11.14 -12.45 1.03
C ASP A 137 11.03 -11.27 0.06
N ARG A 138 11.40 -11.50 -1.19
CA ARG A 138 11.36 -10.50 -2.24
C ARG A 138 9.94 -10.03 -2.51
N LEU A 139 9.01 -10.96 -2.72
CA LEU A 139 7.61 -10.64 -3.02
C LEU A 139 6.94 -9.88 -1.89
N PHE A 140 7.16 -10.28 -0.62
CA PHE A 140 6.60 -9.55 0.51
C PHE A 140 7.10 -8.11 0.55
N VAL A 141 8.42 -7.90 0.40
CA VAL A 141 9.00 -6.55 0.42
C VAL A 141 8.49 -5.70 -0.75
N ASP A 142 8.40 -6.27 -1.96
CA ASP A 142 7.90 -5.58 -3.14
C ASP A 142 6.42 -5.18 -2.99
N TYR A 143 5.58 -6.09 -2.51
CA TYR A 143 4.15 -5.84 -2.29
C TYR A 143 3.93 -4.86 -1.15
N GLU A 144 4.68 -4.99 -0.06
CA GLU A 144 4.61 -4.06 1.06
C GLU A 144 4.98 -2.63 0.66
N ILE A 145 6.01 -2.45 -0.19
CA ILE A 145 6.34 -1.13 -0.75
C ILE A 145 5.19 -0.54 -1.56
N LEU A 146 4.48 -1.37 -2.35
CA LEU A 146 3.33 -0.94 -3.14
C LEU A 146 2.22 -0.44 -2.22
N VAL A 147 1.75 -1.28 -1.31
CA VAL A 147 0.61 -0.98 -0.42
C VAL A 147 0.95 0.15 0.57
N LEU A 148 2.23 0.25 1.04
CA LEU A 148 2.68 1.38 1.87
C LEU A 148 2.62 2.72 1.13
N LYS A 149 2.86 2.76 -0.18
CA LYS A 149 2.72 4.01 -0.96
C LYS A 149 1.26 4.45 -1.05
N ASP A 150 0.35 3.51 -1.26
CA ASP A 150 -1.07 3.80 -1.35
C ASP A 150 -1.62 4.27 0.02
N SER A 151 -1.28 3.56 1.08
CA SER A 151 -1.62 3.93 2.46
C SER A 151 -1.04 5.29 2.85
N LEU A 152 0.23 5.57 2.51
CA LEU A 152 0.87 6.84 2.78
C LEU A 152 0.19 7.99 2.01
N GLY A 153 -0.14 7.80 0.73
CA GLY A 153 -0.88 8.78 -0.07
C GLY A 153 -2.24 9.12 0.53
N LEU A 154 -2.98 8.10 0.99
CA LEU A 154 -4.27 8.27 1.66
C LEU A 154 -4.13 9.10 2.94
N VAL A 155 -3.21 8.76 3.85
CA VAL A 155 -3.05 9.48 5.11
C VAL A 155 -2.45 10.87 4.93
N GLU A 156 -1.56 11.12 3.97
CA GLU A 156 -1.04 12.45 3.62
C GLU A 156 -2.16 13.36 3.10
N THR A 157 -3.02 12.83 2.23
CA THR A 157 -4.18 13.56 1.71
C THR A 157 -5.13 13.94 2.82
N TYR A 158 -5.46 13.00 3.71
CA TYR A 158 -6.37 13.28 4.82
C TYR A 158 -5.74 14.21 5.87
N ALA A 159 -4.46 14.10 6.16
CA ALA A 159 -3.75 14.98 7.09
C ALA A 159 -3.82 16.46 6.68
N THR A 160 -3.86 16.73 5.37
CA THR A 160 -3.91 18.10 4.83
C THR A 160 -5.32 18.62 4.58
N GLY A 161 -6.24 17.76 4.13
CA GLY A 161 -7.56 18.16 3.63
C GLY A 161 -8.75 17.52 4.33
N GLY A 162 -8.55 16.60 5.27
CA GLY A 162 -9.63 15.88 5.94
C GLY A 162 -10.56 16.82 6.74
N THR A 163 -11.81 16.41 6.88
CA THR A 163 -12.86 17.23 7.53
C THR A 163 -12.78 17.21 9.05
N GLU A 164 -12.37 16.08 9.66
CA GLU A 164 -12.32 15.93 11.11
C GLU A 164 -10.91 16.30 11.65
N ALA A 165 -10.85 17.37 12.47
CA ALA A 165 -9.59 17.94 12.94
C ALA A 165 -8.71 16.94 13.73
N ARG A 166 -9.34 16.15 14.62
CA ARG A 166 -8.62 15.14 15.41
C ARG A 166 -8.08 14.02 14.56
N LEU A 167 -8.86 13.60 13.57
CA LEU A 167 -8.43 12.56 12.65
C LEU A 167 -7.33 13.04 11.68
N ARG A 168 -7.37 14.33 11.28
CA ARG A 168 -6.22 14.93 10.56
C ARG A 168 -4.93 14.87 11.37
N GLN A 169 -5.00 15.16 12.67
CA GLN A 169 -3.84 15.03 13.55
C GLN A 169 -3.34 13.58 13.60
N ALA A 170 -4.24 12.62 13.81
CA ALA A 170 -3.89 11.21 13.82
C ALA A 170 -3.27 10.76 12.48
N ALA A 171 -3.81 11.23 11.36
CA ALA A 171 -3.25 10.96 10.03
C ALA A 171 -1.84 11.55 9.88
N ALA A 172 -1.59 12.77 10.36
CA ALA A 172 -0.26 13.38 10.34
C ALA A 172 0.78 12.60 11.17
N GLU A 173 0.38 12.06 12.30
CA GLU A 173 1.23 11.17 13.12
C GLU A 173 1.54 9.85 12.38
N ALA A 174 0.53 9.26 11.73
CA ALA A 174 0.69 8.04 10.94
C ALA A 174 1.63 8.21 9.74
N VAL A 175 1.66 9.38 9.09
CA VAL A 175 2.59 9.71 7.99
C VAL A 175 4.04 9.43 8.38
N SER A 176 4.46 9.88 9.56
CA SER A 176 5.85 9.69 10.02
C SER A 176 6.18 8.22 10.23
N ALA A 177 5.29 7.46 10.85
CA ALA A 177 5.47 6.03 11.09
C ALA A 177 5.54 5.23 9.78
N GLN A 178 4.64 5.51 8.83
CA GLN A 178 4.61 4.82 7.54
C GLN A 178 5.84 5.16 6.67
N LYS A 179 6.36 6.39 6.72
CA LYS A 179 7.62 6.76 6.04
C LYS A 179 8.81 5.95 6.56
N ILE A 180 8.87 5.68 7.87
CA ILE A 180 9.90 4.83 8.47
C ILE A 180 9.79 3.39 7.94
N LEU A 181 8.59 2.82 7.93
CA LEU A 181 8.36 1.48 7.38
C LEU A 181 8.74 1.39 5.90
N LEU A 182 8.34 2.37 5.08
CA LEU A 182 8.70 2.43 3.67
C LEU A 182 10.21 2.53 3.45
N GLY A 183 10.92 3.30 4.30
CA GLY A 183 12.38 3.37 4.30
C GLY A 183 13.03 2.02 4.63
N THR A 184 12.49 1.32 5.62
CA THR A 184 12.95 -0.03 6.00
C THR A 184 12.73 -1.03 4.87
N ALA A 185 11.54 -1.06 4.26
CA ALA A 185 11.22 -1.93 3.14
C ALA A 185 12.19 -1.71 1.96
N ARG A 186 12.45 -0.46 1.58
CA ARG A 186 13.41 -0.11 0.52
C ARG A 186 14.85 -0.55 0.85
N THR A 187 15.21 -0.59 2.13
CA THR A 187 16.53 -1.10 2.55
C THR A 187 16.59 -2.62 2.44
N LEU A 188 15.48 -3.31 2.72
CA LEU A 188 15.37 -4.76 2.57
C LEU A 188 15.34 -5.21 1.10
N GLN A 189 14.83 -4.37 0.19
CA GLN A 189 14.77 -4.62 -1.25
C GLN A 189 16.15 -4.63 -1.92
N LYS A 190 17.13 -3.92 -1.32
CA LYS A 190 18.48 -3.89 -1.86
C LYS A 190 19.17 -5.24 -1.61
N PRO A 191 19.91 -5.77 -2.60
CA PRO A 191 20.65 -7.02 -2.48
C PRO A 191 21.74 -6.93 -1.43
#